data_4eecd568a141e9b84e97ba842e3c8ce0
#
_entry.id   4eecd568a141e9b84e97ba842e3c8ce0
#
_cell.length_a   1.000
_cell.length_b   1.000
_cell.length_c   1.000
_cell.angle_alpha   90.00
_cell.angle_beta   90.00
_cell.angle_gamma   90.00
#
_symmetry.space_group_name_H-M   'P 1'
#
loop_
_entity.id
_entity.type
_entity.pdbx_description
1 polymer ?
#
loop_
_entity_poly.entity_id
_entity_poly.type
_entity_poly.pdbx_seq_one_letter_code
_entity_poly.pdbx_strand_id
1 'polypeptide(L)'
;KQEQLEEYKRALTGHDYSIIELYEKNDRKIEELKAKIVEQKNAIKEMERKISTYDYDMPQVPDPQYDMLCKLPGFSKSLSCKLLKSKKASIERMMKEQLNINLVIYAGYIGRVELSADDSEEISFKIFHKNGNEIYLSQLNAGAKQTVMQVLLKVLYELGDYDPPVMIDTVMGVLDKESREVIINRYFPDLAHQTILLSTDTEITTETDFKKIVAYVARTYTLHRDQERQCTTVSDDYFGLQTYEF
;
A
#
# COMPACT_ATOMS: atom_id res chain seq x y z
N LYS A 1 0.74 33.20 -25.93
CA LYS A 1 0.91 32.28 -24.76
C LYS A 1 2.02 32.75 -23.80
N GLN A 2 3.21 33.15 -24.29
CA GLN A 2 4.30 33.64 -23.43
C GLN A 2 3.97 35.02 -22.82
N GLU A 3 3.36 35.92 -23.58
CA GLU A 3 2.93 37.24 -23.07
C GLU A 3 1.83 37.13 -21.98
N GLN A 4 0.87 36.24 -22.17
CA GLN A 4 -0.15 35.97 -21.17
C GLN A 4 0.44 35.36 -19.88
N LEU A 5 1.45 34.52 -20.01
CA LEU A 5 2.15 33.95 -18.84
C LEU A 5 2.93 35.02 -18.06
N GLU A 6 3.54 35.97 -18.76
CA GLU A 6 4.25 37.09 -18.15
C GLU A 6 3.29 38.08 -17.43
N GLU A 7 2.10 38.24 -17.97
CA GLU A 7 1.06 39.10 -17.37
C GLU A 7 0.48 38.45 -16.11
N TYR A 8 0.25 37.14 -16.11
CA TYR A 8 -0.13 36.38 -14.92
C TYR A 8 0.97 36.36 -13.85
N LYS A 9 2.22 36.23 -14.24
CA LYS A 9 3.37 36.33 -13.32
C LYS A 9 3.48 37.67 -12.61
N ARG A 10 3.08 38.77 -13.26
CA ARG A 10 3.08 40.10 -12.63
C ARG A 10 1.90 40.34 -11.67
N ALA A 11 0.83 39.57 -11.81
CA ALA A 11 -0.38 39.71 -10.99
C ALA A 11 -0.32 38.88 -9.67
N LEU A 12 0.63 37.98 -9.53
CA LEU A 12 0.75 37.04 -8.40
C LEU A 12 1.64 37.60 -7.28
N THR A 13 1.22 37.45 -6.05
CA THR A 13 1.99 37.81 -4.86
C THR A 13 3.12 36.83 -4.58
N GLY A 14 4.19 37.23 -3.89
CA GLY A 14 5.46 36.49 -3.78
C GLY A 14 5.40 35.00 -3.41
N HIS A 15 4.30 34.53 -2.80
CA HIS A 15 4.12 33.11 -2.46
C HIS A 15 3.75 32.25 -3.69
N ASP A 16 2.99 32.83 -4.61
CA ASP A 16 2.56 32.13 -5.83
C ASP A 16 3.70 32.05 -6.86
N TYR A 17 4.67 32.96 -6.79
CA TYR A 17 5.86 32.96 -7.65
C TYR A 17 6.73 31.70 -7.44
N SER A 18 6.90 31.28 -6.20
CA SER A 18 7.70 30.09 -5.87
C SER A 18 7.06 28.78 -6.38
N ILE A 19 5.74 28.74 -6.43
CA ILE A 19 4.98 27.60 -6.95
C ILE A 19 5.12 27.53 -8.48
N ILE A 20 5.02 28.64 -9.18
CA ILE A 20 5.18 28.69 -10.64
C ILE A 20 6.60 28.30 -11.04
N GLU A 21 7.61 28.79 -10.32
CA GLU A 21 9.01 28.44 -10.55
C GLU A 21 9.28 26.93 -10.33
N LEU A 22 8.61 26.36 -9.32
CA LEU A 22 8.66 24.91 -9.05
C LEU A 22 7.99 24.10 -10.17
N TYR A 23 6.85 24.55 -10.70
CA TYR A 23 6.18 23.93 -11.84
C TYR A 23 7.05 23.97 -13.11
N GLU A 24 7.60 25.14 -13.44
CA GLU A 24 8.49 25.28 -14.60
C GLU A 24 9.75 24.40 -14.48
N LYS A 25 10.30 24.27 -13.28
CA LYS A 25 11.44 23.40 -13.00
C LYS A 25 11.07 21.92 -13.14
N ASN A 26 9.89 21.53 -12.66
CA ASN A 26 9.38 20.18 -12.81
C ASN A 26 9.07 19.84 -14.26
N ASP A 27 8.46 20.75 -15.03
CA ASP A 27 8.19 20.56 -16.45
C ASP A 27 9.48 20.35 -17.25
N ARG A 28 10.52 21.17 -17.02
CA ARG A 28 11.83 20.96 -17.61
C ARG A 28 12.41 19.59 -17.26
N LYS A 29 12.28 19.18 -15.99
CA LYS A 29 12.74 17.87 -15.52
C LYS A 29 11.99 16.71 -16.18
N ILE A 30 10.69 16.86 -16.38
CA ILE A 30 9.85 15.88 -17.09
C ILE A 30 10.30 15.75 -18.55
N GLU A 31 10.55 16.87 -19.23
CA GLU A 31 11.04 16.83 -20.63
C GLU A 31 12.44 16.20 -20.73
N GLU A 32 13.35 16.53 -19.81
CA GLU A 32 14.67 15.88 -19.74
C GLU A 32 14.55 14.36 -19.52
N LEU A 33 13.66 13.93 -18.62
CA LEU A 33 13.44 12.52 -18.35
C LEU A 33 12.80 11.80 -19.54
N LYS A 34 11.85 12.44 -20.25
CA LYS A 34 11.27 11.90 -21.47
C LYS A 34 12.33 11.71 -22.56
N ALA A 35 13.22 12.69 -22.73
CA ALA A 35 14.33 12.58 -23.69
C ALA A 35 15.26 11.40 -23.35
N LYS A 36 15.64 11.24 -22.06
CA LYS A 36 16.45 10.10 -21.61
C LYS A 36 15.76 8.75 -21.82
N ILE A 37 14.45 8.67 -21.58
CA ILE A 37 13.67 7.45 -21.85
C ILE A 37 13.70 7.09 -23.32
N VAL A 38 13.57 8.06 -24.22
CA VAL A 38 13.65 7.82 -25.66
C VAL A 38 15.05 7.34 -26.07
N GLU A 39 16.09 7.96 -25.54
CA GLU A 39 17.48 7.56 -25.77
C GLU A 39 17.74 6.13 -25.31
N GLN A 40 17.33 5.79 -24.07
CA GLN A 40 17.48 4.43 -23.54
C GLN A 40 16.68 3.39 -24.33
N LYS A 41 15.45 3.72 -24.76
CA LYS A 41 14.65 2.83 -25.63
C LYS A 41 15.34 2.57 -26.97
N ASN A 42 15.97 3.58 -27.54
CA ASN A 42 16.72 3.42 -28.79
C ASN A 42 17.98 2.57 -28.58
N ALA A 43 18.70 2.76 -27.47
CA ALA A 43 19.86 1.94 -27.11
C ALA A 43 19.47 0.47 -26.88
N ILE A 44 18.34 0.21 -26.22
CA ILE A 44 17.80 -1.14 -26.03
C ILE A 44 17.50 -1.77 -27.40
N LYS A 45 16.78 -1.09 -28.30
CA LYS A 45 16.49 -1.60 -29.66
C LYS A 45 17.75 -1.91 -30.45
N GLU A 46 18.78 -1.10 -30.30
CA GLU A 46 20.05 -1.35 -31.00
C GLU A 46 20.80 -2.56 -30.42
N MET A 47 20.75 -2.75 -29.08
CA MET A 47 21.28 -3.95 -28.44
C MET A 47 20.50 -5.21 -28.83
N GLU A 48 19.17 -5.16 -28.84
CA GLU A 48 18.32 -6.26 -29.30
C GLU A 48 18.63 -6.63 -30.77
N ARG A 49 18.86 -5.63 -31.62
CA ARG A 49 19.27 -5.87 -33.00
C ARG A 49 20.66 -6.49 -33.11
N LYS A 50 21.60 -6.09 -32.26
CA LYS A 50 22.92 -6.72 -32.18
C LYS A 50 22.82 -8.16 -31.68
N ILE A 51 22.04 -8.40 -30.65
CA ILE A 51 21.77 -9.76 -30.11
C ILE A 51 21.17 -10.64 -31.21
N SER A 52 20.17 -10.15 -31.96
CA SER A 52 19.55 -10.93 -33.04
C SER A 52 20.51 -11.23 -34.22
N THR A 53 21.55 -10.39 -34.43
CA THR A 53 22.59 -10.67 -35.42
C THR A 53 23.63 -11.68 -34.90
N TYR A 54 23.92 -11.68 -33.60
CA TYR A 54 24.82 -12.67 -33.00
C TYR A 54 24.20 -14.07 -32.90
N ASP A 55 22.87 -14.17 -32.74
CA ASP A 55 22.15 -15.46 -32.73
C ASP A 55 22.21 -16.22 -34.06
N TYR A 56 22.54 -15.55 -35.17
CA TYR A 56 22.61 -16.19 -36.47
C TYR A 56 23.96 -16.90 -36.80
N ASP A 57 25.02 -16.56 -36.05
CA ASP A 57 26.38 -17.08 -36.31
C ASP A 57 26.87 -18.10 -35.24
N MET A 58 26.10 -18.35 -34.19
CA MET A 58 26.47 -19.38 -33.26
C MET A 58 26.01 -20.75 -33.73
N PRO A 59 26.89 -21.76 -33.82
CA PRO A 59 26.43 -23.12 -34.07
C PRO A 59 25.48 -23.51 -32.96
N GLN A 60 24.25 -23.85 -33.31
CA GLN A 60 23.24 -24.33 -32.38
C GLN A 60 23.67 -25.67 -31.79
N VAL A 61 24.62 -25.64 -30.88
CA VAL A 61 24.82 -26.75 -29.96
C VAL A 61 23.71 -26.61 -28.93
N PRO A 62 22.78 -27.57 -28.86
CA PRO A 62 21.72 -27.51 -27.86
C PRO A 62 22.39 -27.54 -26.47
N ASP A 63 22.47 -26.43 -25.80
CA ASP A 63 22.86 -26.39 -24.40
C ASP A 63 21.57 -26.63 -23.56
N PRO A 64 21.41 -27.81 -22.97
CA PRO A 64 20.23 -28.11 -22.15
C PRO A 64 20.05 -27.14 -20.98
N GLN A 65 21.14 -26.51 -20.52
CA GLN A 65 21.11 -25.53 -19.43
C GLN A 65 20.55 -24.18 -19.94
N TYR A 66 20.96 -23.74 -21.12
CA TYR A 66 20.44 -22.53 -21.75
C TYR A 66 18.94 -22.65 -22.07
N ASP A 67 18.53 -23.78 -22.65
CA ASP A 67 17.12 -24.08 -22.93
C ASP A 67 16.27 -24.10 -21.63
N MET A 68 16.82 -24.61 -20.53
CA MET A 68 16.17 -24.62 -19.23
C MET A 68 16.02 -23.19 -18.69
N LEU A 69 17.07 -22.37 -18.77
CA LEU A 69 17.05 -20.96 -18.36
C LEU A 69 16.02 -20.14 -19.15
N CYS A 70 15.91 -20.37 -20.46
CA CYS A 70 14.93 -19.71 -21.32
C CYS A 70 13.47 -20.09 -20.96
N LYS A 71 13.24 -21.27 -20.40
CA LYS A 71 11.92 -21.74 -19.95
C LYS A 71 11.54 -21.26 -18.54
N LEU A 72 12.52 -20.86 -17.71
CA LEU A 72 12.29 -20.43 -16.33
C LEU A 72 11.27 -19.30 -16.18
N PRO A 73 11.28 -18.20 -17.00
CA PRO A 73 10.30 -17.14 -16.88
C PRO A 73 8.86 -17.62 -17.10
N GLY A 74 8.67 -18.46 -18.14
CA GLY A 74 7.37 -19.08 -18.43
C GLY A 74 6.89 -20.02 -17.33
N PHE A 75 7.80 -20.79 -16.77
CA PHE A 75 7.50 -21.67 -15.64
C PHE A 75 7.15 -20.88 -14.38
N SER A 76 7.94 -19.85 -14.05
CA SER A 76 7.69 -18.96 -12.90
C SER A 76 6.32 -18.30 -13.01
N LYS A 77 5.98 -17.74 -14.18
CA LYS A 77 4.67 -17.14 -14.45
C LYS A 77 3.53 -18.17 -14.28
N SER A 78 3.69 -19.36 -14.86
CA SER A 78 2.71 -20.44 -14.74
C SER A 78 2.52 -20.90 -13.28
N LEU A 79 3.62 -21.01 -12.53
CA LEU A 79 3.59 -21.36 -11.11
C LEU A 79 2.87 -20.28 -10.28
N SER A 80 3.20 -19.01 -10.49
CA SER A 80 2.55 -17.89 -9.82
C SER A 80 1.04 -17.88 -10.09
N CYS A 81 0.62 -18.06 -11.34
CA CYS A 81 -0.80 -18.16 -11.70
C CYS A 81 -1.49 -19.35 -11.02
N LYS A 82 -0.84 -20.51 -10.95
CA LYS A 82 -1.41 -21.69 -10.27
C LYS A 82 -1.53 -21.48 -8.76
N LEU A 83 -0.51 -20.89 -8.14
CA LEU A 83 -0.52 -20.54 -6.72
C LEU A 83 -1.64 -19.54 -6.40
N LEU A 84 -1.76 -18.50 -7.20
CA LEU A 84 -2.84 -17.51 -7.03
C LEU A 84 -4.21 -18.16 -7.17
N LYS A 85 -4.42 -18.98 -8.21
CA LYS A 85 -5.68 -19.72 -8.39
C LYS A 85 -5.97 -20.66 -7.22
N SER A 86 -4.96 -21.34 -6.67
CA SER A 86 -5.14 -22.22 -5.50
C SER A 86 -5.47 -21.47 -4.21
N LYS A 87 -4.92 -20.27 -4.04
CA LYS A 87 -5.16 -19.40 -2.86
C LYS A 87 -6.42 -18.53 -3.02
N LYS A 88 -6.90 -18.32 -4.25
CA LYS A 88 -8.03 -17.41 -4.57
C LYS A 88 -9.25 -17.70 -3.71
N ALA A 89 -9.72 -18.92 -3.67
CA ALA A 89 -10.92 -19.29 -2.91
C ALA A 89 -10.74 -19.05 -1.40
N SER A 90 -9.54 -19.25 -0.88
CA SER A 90 -9.22 -18.96 0.52
C SER A 90 -9.22 -17.46 0.80
N ILE A 91 -8.61 -16.66 -0.09
CA ILE A 91 -8.62 -15.20 0.01
C ILE A 91 -10.06 -14.66 -0.01
N GLU A 92 -10.87 -15.09 -0.99
CA GLU A 92 -12.25 -14.65 -1.12
C GLU A 92 -13.09 -15.00 0.11
N ARG A 93 -12.93 -16.21 0.65
CA ARG A 93 -13.62 -16.63 1.86
C ARG A 93 -13.19 -15.81 3.09
N MET A 94 -11.89 -15.69 3.32
CA MET A 94 -11.36 -14.96 4.47
C MET A 94 -11.66 -13.46 4.38
N MET A 95 -11.54 -12.86 3.20
CA MET A 95 -11.95 -11.48 2.96
C MET A 95 -13.42 -11.26 3.32
N LYS A 96 -14.31 -12.16 2.87
CA LYS A 96 -15.74 -12.09 3.22
C LYS A 96 -15.96 -12.16 4.73
N GLU A 97 -15.31 -13.10 5.41
CA GLU A 97 -15.43 -13.29 6.86
C GLU A 97 -14.93 -12.05 7.62
N GLN A 98 -13.72 -11.60 7.31
CA GLN A 98 -13.08 -10.46 7.96
C GLN A 98 -13.80 -9.13 7.67
N LEU A 99 -14.31 -8.92 6.45
CA LEU A 99 -15.10 -7.74 6.13
C LEU A 99 -16.43 -7.70 6.89
N ASN A 100 -17.11 -8.84 7.07
CA ASN A 100 -18.34 -8.90 7.86
C ASN A 100 -18.10 -8.59 9.35
N ILE A 101 -16.88 -8.74 9.84
CA ILE A 101 -16.50 -8.43 11.22
C ILE A 101 -16.05 -6.98 11.37
N ASN A 102 -15.20 -6.51 10.45
CA ASN A 102 -14.46 -5.27 10.61
C ASN A 102 -15.10 -4.07 9.88
N LEU A 103 -15.86 -4.30 8.80
CA LEU A 103 -16.51 -3.24 8.04
C LEU A 103 -17.90 -2.94 8.61
N VAL A 104 -17.95 -2.08 9.62
CA VAL A 104 -19.16 -1.80 10.44
C VAL A 104 -20.38 -1.46 9.58
N ILE A 105 -20.23 -0.60 8.56
CA ILE A 105 -21.33 -0.17 7.66
C ILE A 105 -22.01 -1.35 6.96
N TYR A 106 -21.26 -2.42 6.68
CA TYR A 106 -21.74 -3.62 5.99
C TYR A 106 -21.62 -4.89 6.83
N ALA A 107 -21.46 -4.74 8.15
CA ALA A 107 -21.29 -5.89 9.05
C ALA A 107 -22.44 -6.90 8.90
N GLY A 108 -22.09 -8.13 8.58
CA GLY A 108 -23.05 -9.20 8.33
C GLY A 108 -23.80 -9.15 6.99
N TYR A 109 -23.56 -8.13 6.15
CA TYR A 109 -24.23 -7.98 4.85
C TYR A 109 -23.37 -8.32 3.63
N ILE A 110 -22.08 -8.59 3.81
CA ILE A 110 -21.21 -9.02 2.72
C ILE A 110 -21.57 -10.47 2.33
N GLY A 111 -22.03 -10.65 1.11
CA GLY A 111 -22.44 -11.94 0.58
C GLY A 111 -21.28 -12.74 0.00
N ARG A 112 -20.44 -12.08 -0.80
CA ARG A 112 -19.25 -12.68 -1.43
C ARG A 112 -18.22 -11.63 -1.76
N VAL A 113 -16.99 -12.08 -1.91
CA VAL A 113 -15.87 -11.32 -2.48
C VAL A 113 -15.37 -12.10 -3.67
N GLU A 114 -15.08 -11.43 -4.76
CA GLU A 114 -14.50 -12.04 -5.97
C GLU A 114 -13.16 -11.41 -6.25
N LEU A 115 -12.14 -12.24 -6.37
CA LEU A 115 -10.80 -11.84 -6.77
C LEU A 115 -10.63 -12.11 -8.26
N SER A 116 -10.32 -11.09 -9.04
CA SER A 116 -9.92 -11.22 -10.44
C SER A 116 -8.43 -11.02 -10.55
N ALA A 117 -7.78 -12.00 -11.13
CA ALA A 117 -6.37 -11.92 -11.53
C ALA A 117 -6.33 -12.29 -12.99
N ASP A 118 -6.41 -11.29 -13.85
CA ASP A 118 -6.29 -11.45 -15.29
C ASP A 118 -4.80 -11.55 -15.67
N ASP A 119 -4.53 -12.00 -16.90
CA ASP A 119 -3.18 -12.11 -17.44
C ASP A 119 -2.43 -10.76 -17.54
N SER A 120 -3.13 -9.66 -17.26
CA SER A 120 -2.62 -8.28 -17.25
C SER A 120 -1.79 -7.87 -16.03
N GLU A 121 -1.51 -8.82 -15.10
CA GLU A 121 -0.81 -8.54 -13.84
C GLU A 121 -1.58 -7.65 -12.83
N GLU A 122 -2.78 -7.20 -13.18
CA GLU A 122 -3.62 -6.42 -12.27
C GLU A 122 -4.48 -7.33 -11.41
N ILE A 123 -4.27 -7.24 -10.10
CA ILE A 123 -5.13 -7.90 -9.11
C ILE A 123 -6.24 -6.92 -8.75
N SER A 124 -7.48 -7.27 -9.06
CA SER A 124 -8.64 -6.52 -8.64
C SER A 124 -9.57 -7.39 -7.81
N PHE A 125 -10.31 -6.79 -6.91
CA PHE A 125 -11.34 -7.50 -6.16
C PHE A 125 -12.66 -6.72 -6.15
N LYS A 126 -13.76 -7.47 -6.11
CA LYS A 126 -15.12 -6.95 -6.04
C LYS A 126 -15.80 -7.48 -4.80
N ILE A 127 -16.56 -6.62 -4.15
CA ILE A 127 -17.34 -6.95 -2.95
C ILE A 127 -18.82 -6.92 -3.34
N PHE A 128 -19.56 -7.93 -2.92
CA PHE A 128 -20.99 -8.02 -3.19
C PHE A 128 -21.78 -8.13 -1.89
N HIS A 129 -22.84 -7.39 -1.83
CA HIS A 129 -23.83 -7.50 -0.78
C HIS A 129 -24.61 -8.84 -0.88
N LYS A 130 -25.24 -9.30 0.20
CA LYS A 130 -26.04 -10.53 0.23
C LYS A 130 -27.20 -10.53 -0.78
N ASN A 131 -27.70 -9.35 -1.15
CA ASN A 131 -28.74 -9.20 -2.20
C ASN A 131 -28.19 -9.32 -3.63
N GLY A 132 -26.89 -9.53 -3.80
CA GLY A 132 -26.22 -9.66 -5.10
C GLY A 132 -25.70 -8.37 -5.71
N ASN A 133 -26.00 -7.20 -5.14
CA ASN A 133 -25.51 -5.91 -5.65
C ASN A 133 -24.02 -5.74 -5.34
N GLU A 134 -23.27 -5.18 -6.29
CA GLU A 134 -21.85 -4.83 -6.10
C GLU A 134 -21.72 -3.61 -5.19
N ILE A 135 -20.81 -3.69 -4.24
CA ILE A 135 -20.40 -2.59 -3.38
C ILE A 135 -19.14 -1.98 -4.00
N TYR A 136 -19.28 -0.85 -4.66
CA TYR A 136 -18.18 -0.20 -5.33
C TYR A 136 -17.25 0.48 -4.33
N LEU A 137 -15.96 0.14 -4.36
CA LEU A 137 -14.95 0.76 -3.51
C LEU A 137 -14.88 2.28 -3.67
N SER A 138 -15.16 2.79 -4.88
CA SER A 138 -15.20 4.24 -5.16
C SER A 138 -16.28 4.97 -4.37
N GLN A 139 -17.37 4.30 -4.02
CA GLN A 139 -18.51 4.86 -3.29
C GLN A 139 -18.35 4.78 -1.76
N LEU A 140 -17.39 4.00 -1.27
CA LEU A 140 -17.08 3.92 0.15
C LEU A 140 -16.45 5.22 0.64
N ASN A 141 -16.75 5.61 1.88
CA ASN A 141 -16.05 6.70 2.56
C ASN A 141 -14.59 6.32 2.85
N ALA A 142 -13.77 7.29 3.26
CA ALA A 142 -12.34 7.07 3.48
C ALA A 142 -12.06 6.00 4.55
N GLY A 143 -12.82 6.00 5.66
CA GLY A 143 -12.67 5.02 6.73
C GLY A 143 -13.01 3.59 6.28
N ALA A 144 -14.10 3.41 5.55
CA ALA A 144 -14.47 2.11 5.00
C ALA A 144 -13.42 1.59 4.00
N LYS A 145 -12.87 2.45 3.14
CA LYS A 145 -11.76 2.09 2.25
C LYS A 145 -10.53 1.65 3.03
N GLN A 146 -10.16 2.39 4.08
CA GLN A 146 -9.05 2.03 4.95
C GLN A 146 -9.29 0.66 5.59
N THR A 147 -10.48 0.41 6.14
CA THR A 147 -10.83 -0.89 6.73
C THR A 147 -10.73 -2.03 5.71
N VAL A 148 -11.20 -1.84 4.47
CA VAL A 148 -11.07 -2.86 3.41
C VAL A 148 -9.62 -3.17 3.12
N MET A 149 -8.75 -2.16 3.02
CA MET A 149 -7.32 -2.37 2.78
C MET A 149 -6.62 -3.05 3.96
N GLN A 150 -6.98 -2.70 5.20
CA GLN A 150 -6.48 -3.37 6.40
C GLN A 150 -6.89 -4.83 6.44
N VAL A 151 -8.16 -5.14 6.13
CA VAL A 151 -8.65 -6.53 6.05
C VAL A 151 -7.90 -7.31 4.96
N LEU A 152 -7.67 -6.72 3.79
CA LEU A 152 -6.88 -7.37 2.73
C LEU A 152 -5.46 -7.67 3.23
N LEU A 153 -4.82 -6.72 3.89
CA LEU A 153 -3.49 -6.91 4.46
C LEU A 153 -3.49 -8.10 5.44
N LYS A 154 -4.42 -8.13 6.39
CA LYS A 154 -4.55 -9.22 7.36
C LYS A 154 -4.71 -10.58 6.67
N VAL A 155 -5.60 -10.68 5.70
CA VAL A 155 -5.84 -11.93 4.95
C VAL A 155 -4.59 -12.41 4.21
N LEU A 156 -3.83 -11.49 3.63
CA LEU A 156 -2.57 -11.83 2.95
C LEU A 156 -1.51 -12.33 3.94
N TYR A 157 -1.44 -11.76 5.15
CA TYR A 157 -0.56 -12.23 6.22
C TYR A 157 -0.96 -13.62 6.70
N GLU A 158 -2.24 -13.84 7.01
CA GLU A 158 -2.74 -15.13 7.50
C GLU A 158 -2.54 -16.27 6.47
N LEU A 159 -2.57 -15.95 5.16
CA LEU A 159 -2.36 -16.94 4.09
C LEU A 159 -0.90 -17.08 3.66
N GLY A 160 -0.04 -16.18 4.07
CA GLY A 160 1.39 -16.25 3.84
C GLY A 160 2.06 -17.17 4.86
N ASP A 161 3.08 -17.95 4.42
CA ASP A 161 3.95 -18.68 5.32
C ASP A 161 5.04 -17.76 5.94
N TYR A 162 4.87 -16.46 5.80
CA TYR A 162 5.80 -15.44 6.24
C TYR A 162 5.07 -14.42 7.10
N ASP A 163 5.54 -14.25 8.33
CA ASP A 163 4.94 -13.34 9.33
C ASP A 163 5.93 -12.20 9.69
N PRO A 164 6.12 -11.23 8.79
CA PRO A 164 6.98 -10.07 9.04
C PRO A 164 6.32 -9.11 10.02
N PRO A 165 7.09 -8.26 10.71
CA PRO A 165 6.51 -7.18 11.50
C PRO A 165 5.72 -6.22 10.61
N VAL A 166 4.56 -5.78 11.09
CA VAL A 166 3.69 -4.82 10.42
C VAL A 166 3.87 -3.45 11.03
N MET A 167 4.09 -2.45 10.21
CA MET A 167 4.12 -1.04 10.62
C MET A 167 2.95 -0.30 9.97
N ILE A 168 2.13 0.37 10.78
CA ILE A 168 0.97 1.12 10.32
C ILE A 168 1.14 2.58 10.74
N ASP A 169 1.17 3.45 9.75
CA ASP A 169 1.13 4.90 9.91
C ASP A 169 -0.28 5.43 9.70
N THR A 170 -0.65 6.47 10.43
CA THR A 170 -2.00 7.08 10.37
C THR A 170 -3.09 6.05 10.66
N VAL A 171 -3.02 5.50 11.83
CA VAL A 171 -3.70 4.28 12.25
C VAL A 171 -5.22 4.37 12.19
N MET A 172 -5.80 5.52 12.58
CA MET A 172 -7.25 5.68 12.74
C MET A 172 -7.78 7.07 12.34
N GLY A 173 -6.99 7.86 11.61
CA GLY A 173 -7.30 9.28 11.35
C GLY A 173 -8.64 9.56 10.67
N VAL A 174 -9.17 8.60 9.91
CA VAL A 174 -10.42 8.75 9.13
C VAL A 174 -11.54 7.81 9.57
N LEU A 175 -11.35 7.08 10.69
CA LEU A 175 -12.34 6.13 11.20
C LEU A 175 -13.33 6.83 12.15
N ASP A 176 -14.60 6.46 12.03
CA ASP A 176 -15.61 6.81 13.03
C ASP A 176 -15.44 6.01 14.34
N LYS A 177 -16.18 6.39 15.38
CA LYS A 177 -16.04 5.80 16.69
C LYS A 177 -16.28 4.28 16.71
N GLU A 178 -17.29 3.80 15.99
CA GLU A 178 -17.64 2.37 15.97
C GLU A 178 -16.58 1.57 15.24
N SER A 179 -16.11 2.05 14.10
CA SER A 179 -15.02 1.43 13.35
C SER A 179 -13.71 1.42 14.15
N ARG A 180 -13.40 2.50 14.88
CA ARG A 180 -12.25 2.56 15.80
C ARG A 180 -12.33 1.45 16.88
N GLU A 181 -13.47 1.26 17.50
CA GLU A 181 -13.64 0.22 18.54
C GLU A 181 -13.39 -1.18 17.98
N VAL A 182 -13.85 -1.47 16.78
CA VAL A 182 -13.61 -2.76 16.12
C VAL A 182 -12.12 -2.96 15.82
N ILE A 183 -11.48 -1.94 15.27
CA ILE A 183 -10.05 -1.99 14.91
C ILE A 183 -9.17 -2.15 16.16
N ILE A 184 -9.44 -1.38 17.23
CA ILE A 184 -8.68 -1.46 18.49
C ILE A 184 -8.84 -2.82 19.16
N ASN A 185 -10.07 -3.30 19.27
CA ASN A 185 -10.35 -4.48 20.10
C ASN A 185 -10.11 -5.81 19.38
N ARG A 186 -10.14 -5.82 18.04
CA ARG A 186 -10.10 -7.07 17.25
C ARG A 186 -9.01 -7.12 16.20
N TYR A 187 -8.77 -5.99 15.51
CA TYR A 187 -7.85 -6.00 14.38
C TYR A 187 -6.39 -5.94 14.83
N PHE A 188 -6.01 -4.92 15.61
CA PHE A 188 -4.62 -4.75 16.03
C PHE A 188 -4.06 -5.90 16.86
N PRO A 189 -4.78 -6.44 17.86
CA PRO A 189 -4.26 -7.53 18.67
C PRO A 189 -4.00 -8.83 17.89
N ASP A 190 -4.65 -8.98 16.74
CA ASP A 190 -4.65 -10.23 15.96
C ASP A 190 -4.11 -10.01 14.53
N LEU A 191 -3.32 -8.95 14.30
CA LEU A 191 -2.84 -8.63 12.96
C LEU A 191 -1.59 -9.41 12.58
N ALA A 192 -0.57 -9.40 13.42
CA ALA A 192 0.72 -10.04 13.21
C ALA A 192 1.40 -10.29 14.57
N HIS A 193 2.44 -11.13 14.61
CA HIS A 193 3.20 -11.38 15.85
C HIS A 193 3.87 -10.10 16.40
N GLN A 194 4.19 -9.14 15.52
CA GLN A 194 4.69 -7.82 15.91
C GLN A 194 4.01 -6.74 15.08
N THR A 195 3.26 -5.86 15.76
CA THR A 195 2.62 -4.70 15.13
C THR A 195 3.19 -3.42 15.72
N ILE A 196 3.66 -2.51 14.87
CA ILE A 196 4.17 -1.19 15.24
C ILE A 196 3.16 -0.15 14.75
N LEU A 197 2.55 0.58 15.67
CA LEU A 197 1.58 1.63 15.37
C LEU A 197 2.25 3.00 15.50
N LEU A 198 2.27 3.77 14.42
CA LEU A 198 2.71 5.16 14.42
C LEU A 198 1.45 6.03 14.52
N SER A 199 1.13 6.45 15.72
CA SER A 199 -0.10 7.20 16.02
C SER A 199 0.18 8.53 16.68
N THR A 200 -0.77 9.45 16.56
CA THR A 200 -0.85 10.66 17.39
C THR A 200 -1.73 10.41 18.61
N ASP A 201 -1.65 11.31 19.58
CA ASP A 201 -2.52 11.31 20.78
C ASP A 201 -4.01 11.48 20.46
N THR A 202 -4.33 12.03 19.29
CA THR A 202 -5.71 12.18 18.79
C THR A 202 -6.22 10.94 18.07
N GLU A 203 -5.34 10.12 17.52
CA GLU A 203 -5.70 8.87 16.84
C GLU A 203 -5.94 7.73 17.82
N ILE A 204 -5.03 7.55 18.80
CA ILE A 204 -5.22 6.64 19.92
C ILE A 204 -5.23 7.48 21.17
N THR A 205 -6.42 7.82 21.64
CA THR A 205 -6.58 8.71 22.78
C THR A 205 -6.07 8.06 24.08
N THR A 206 -5.31 8.85 24.86
CA THR A 206 -4.76 8.37 26.15
C THR A 206 -5.82 7.97 27.15
N GLU A 207 -6.97 8.67 27.14
CA GLU A 207 -8.03 8.48 28.11
C GLU A 207 -8.90 7.24 27.87
N THR A 208 -9.10 6.85 26.60
CA THR A 208 -10.05 5.80 26.23
C THR A 208 -9.43 4.69 25.42
N ASP A 209 -8.81 5.03 24.29
CA ASP A 209 -8.39 4.02 23.30
C ASP A 209 -7.14 3.26 23.76
N PHE A 210 -6.16 3.98 24.32
CA PHE A 210 -4.94 3.37 24.83
C PHE A 210 -5.22 2.35 25.93
N LYS A 211 -6.16 2.65 26.83
CA LYS A 211 -6.56 1.72 27.90
C LYS A 211 -7.13 0.40 27.38
N LYS A 212 -7.73 0.40 26.20
CA LYS A 212 -8.28 -0.83 25.57
C LYS A 212 -7.20 -1.74 25.02
N ILE A 213 -6.11 -1.16 24.50
CA ILE A 213 -5.04 -1.93 23.86
C ILE A 213 -3.82 -2.17 24.74
N VAL A 214 -3.70 -1.48 25.89
CA VAL A 214 -2.49 -1.54 26.73
C VAL A 214 -2.07 -2.96 27.12
N ALA A 215 -3.02 -3.88 27.29
CA ALA A 215 -2.73 -5.28 27.59
C ALA A 215 -1.97 -6.01 26.47
N TYR A 216 -1.99 -5.50 25.26
CA TYR A 216 -1.29 -6.03 24.07
C TYR A 216 -0.04 -5.23 23.73
N VAL A 217 0.20 -4.11 24.43
CA VAL A 217 1.32 -3.20 24.15
C VAL A 217 2.54 -3.63 24.94
N ALA A 218 3.58 -4.03 24.23
CA ALA A 218 4.85 -4.41 24.86
C ALA A 218 5.71 -3.19 25.20
N ARG A 219 5.72 -2.16 24.36
CA ARG A 219 6.49 -0.92 24.56
C ARG A 219 5.81 0.26 23.88
N THR A 220 6.04 1.44 24.45
CA THR A 220 5.59 2.72 23.90
C THR A 220 6.74 3.71 23.85
N TYR A 221 6.72 4.57 22.83
CA TYR A 221 7.69 5.62 22.65
C TYR A 221 7.00 6.89 22.20
N THR A 222 7.27 8.01 22.86
CA THR A 222 6.80 9.33 22.42
C THR A 222 7.96 10.12 21.81
N LEU A 223 7.72 10.65 20.63
CA LEU A 223 8.67 11.48 19.89
C LEU A 223 8.40 12.96 20.21
N HIS A 224 9.35 13.63 20.82
CA HIS A 224 9.29 15.05 21.16
C HIS A 224 10.16 15.86 20.21
N ARG A 225 9.56 16.79 19.48
CA ARG A 225 10.30 17.69 18.60
C ARG A 225 10.86 18.87 19.40
N ASP A 226 12.17 19.01 19.43
CA ASP A 226 12.88 20.22 19.92
C ASP A 226 13.09 21.15 18.73
N GLN A 227 12.33 22.27 18.71
CA GLN A 227 12.40 23.24 17.62
C GLN A 227 13.69 24.08 17.68
N GLU A 228 14.23 24.35 18.87
CA GLU A 228 15.44 25.17 19.04
C GLU A 228 16.68 24.39 18.58
N ARG A 229 16.77 23.14 18.96
CA ARG A 229 17.91 22.25 18.60
C ARG A 229 17.73 21.55 17.27
N GLN A 230 16.57 21.67 16.63
CA GLN A 230 16.21 20.98 15.39
C GLN A 230 16.45 19.47 15.46
N CYS A 231 16.19 18.88 16.63
CA CYS A 231 16.31 17.44 16.85
C CYS A 231 15.02 16.85 17.42
N THR A 232 14.94 15.53 17.45
CA THR A 232 13.85 14.78 18.06
C THR A 232 14.42 13.97 19.21
N THR A 233 13.80 14.07 20.38
CA THR A 233 14.10 13.22 21.54
C THR A 233 13.01 12.17 21.70
N VAL A 234 13.36 11.05 22.32
CA VAL A 234 12.46 9.92 22.53
C VAL A 234 12.31 9.69 24.01
N SER A 235 11.07 9.52 24.47
CA SER A 235 10.76 9.05 25.84
C SER A 235 10.08 7.69 25.80
N ASP A 236 10.30 6.88 26.85
CA ASP A 236 9.70 5.53 27.01
C ASP A 236 8.33 5.63 27.68
N ASP A 237 7.39 6.30 27.01
CA ASP A 237 6.02 6.48 27.48
C ASP A 237 5.08 6.62 26.28
N TYR A 238 3.77 6.64 26.55
CA TYR A 238 2.75 7.01 25.58
C TYR A 238 2.12 8.35 25.99
N PHE A 239 2.63 9.44 25.47
CA PHE A 239 2.19 10.81 25.80
C PHE A 239 2.06 11.06 27.31
N GLY A 240 3.09 10.63 28.06
CA GLY A 240 3.16 10.75 29.51
C GLY A 240 2.56 9.59 30.30
N LEU A 241 1.96 8.59 29.63
CA LEU A 241 1.45 7.39 30.28
C LEU A 241 2.49 6.25 30.22
N GLN A 242 2.68 5.58 31.32
CA GLN A 242 3.57 4.42 31.41
C GLN A 242 2.78 3.13 31.22
N THR A 243 3.27 2.17 30.42
CA THR A 243 2.57 0.91 30.11
C THR A 243 2.37 0.00 31.34
N TYR A 244 3.14 0.16 32.38
CA TYR A 244 3.03 -0.64 33.62
C TYR A 244 2.13 -0.01 34.70
N GLU A 245 1.44 1.09 34.43
CA GLU A 245 0.50 1.73 35.35
C GLU A 245 -0.95 1.27 35.19
N PHE A 246 -1.18 0.26 34.30
CA PHE A 246 -2.51 -0.25 33.96
C PHE A 246 -2.70 -1.72 34.28
#